data_95bdc49af85f70dd6175265ff1356b52
#
_entry.id   95bdc49af85f70dd6175265ff1356b52
#
_cell.length_a   1.000
_cell.length_b   1.000
_cell.length_c   1.000
_cell.angle_alpha   90.00
_cell.angle_beta   90.00
_cell.angle_gamma   90.00
#
_symmetry.space_group_name_H-M   'P 1'
#
loop_
_entity.id
_entity.type
_entity.pdbx_description
1 polymer ?
#
loop_
_entity_poly.entity_id
_entity_poly.type
_entity_poly.pdbx_seq_one_letter_code
_entity_poly.pdbx_strand_id
1 'polypeptide(L)'
;MRLPGKYQYIVIEGPIGAGKTSLAAKLGQHYSAHTLLEQPESNPFLERFYRDQARYALPTQLFFLFQRVQQLGEVTQLDLFRSSVVADFLLEKDPLFARLTLADDELKLYEQIFAQLRPQAPLPDLVIYLQAPPDTLVE
;
A
#
# COMPACT_ATOMS: atom_id res chain seq x y z
N MET A 1 -6.55 -11.84 20.47
CA MET A 1 -7.75 -11.01 20.42
C MET A 1 -8.05 -10.65 18.97
N ARG A 2 -9.29 -10.77 18.55
CA ARG A 2 -9.70 -10.43 17.19
C ARG A 2 -10.08 -8.96 17.09
N LEU A 3 -9.92 -8.38 15.89
CA LEU A 3 -10.49 -7.08 15.59
C LEU A 3 -12.02 -7.16 15.75
N PRO A 4 -12.70 -6.02 16.06
CA PRO A 4 -14.15 -6.00 16.09
C PRO A 4 -14.74 -6.64 14.83
N GLY A 5 -15.82 -7.43 15.00
CA GLY A 5 -16.28 -8.37 13.99
C GLY A 5 -16.55 -7.81 12.59
N LYS A 6 -16.85 -6.52 12.48
CA LYS A 6 -17.13 -5.89 11.18
C LYS A 6 -15.89 -5.37 10.47
N TYR A 7 -14.72 -5.36 11.11
CA TYR A 7 -13.48 -4.84 10.53
C TYR A 7 -12.51 -5.98 10.29
N GLN A 8 -12.48 -6.47 9.05
CA GLN A 8 -11.57 -7.55 8.67
C GLN A 8 -10.33 -7.04 7.96
N TYR A 9 -10.44 -5.91 7.27
CA TYR A 9 -9.31 -5.32 6.55
C TYR A 9 -9.21 -3.84 6.94
N ILE A 10 -8.15 -3.51 7.67
CA ILE A 10 -7.88 -2.16 8.16
C ILE A 10 -6.60 -1.64 7.54
N VAL A 11 -6.63 -0.40 7.06
CA VAL A 11 -5.47 0.29 6.52
C VAL A 11 -5.06 1.41 7.46
N ILE A 12 -3.76 1.48 7.76
CA ILE A 12 -3.17 2.61 8.46
C ILE A 12 -2.53 3.49 7.41
N GLU A 13 -2.97 4.73 7.32
CA GLU A 13 -2.49 5.67 6.33
C GLU A 13 -1.94 6.91 7.01
N GLY A 14 -1.10 7.67 6.32
CA GLY A 14 -0.50 8.89 6.86
C GLY A 14 0.81 9.20 6.18
N PRO A 15 1.36 10.40 6.44
CA PRO A 15 2.61 10.80 5.83
C PRO A 15 3.80 10.02 6.42
N ILE A 16 4.93 10.10 5.72
CA ILE A 16 6.19 9.54 6.19
C ILE A 16 6.52 10.15 7.54
N GLY A 17 6.94 9.31 8.49
CA GLY A 17 7.29 9.75 9.83
C GLY A 17 6.13 9.80 10.82
N ALA A 18 4.91 9.46 10.38
CA ALA A 18 3.74 9.46 11.27
C ALA A 18 3.63 8.18 12.11
N GLY A 19 4.46 7.16 11.84
CA GLY A 19 4.45 5.93 12.62
C GLY A 19 3.47 4.88 12.14
N LYS A 20 3.02 4.96 10.89
CA LYS A 20 1.98 4.04 10.38
C LYS A 20 2.42 2.58 10.38
N THR A 21 3.68 2.29 10.02
CA THR A 21 4.20 0.92 10.02
C THR A 21 4.25 0.36 11.43
N SER A 22 4.70 1.17 12.40
CA SER A 22 4.75 0.74 13.79
C SER A 22 3.36 0.47 14.34
N LEU A 23 2.39 1.33 14.04
CA LEU A 23 1.02 1.13 14.51
C LEU A 23 0.40 -0.11 13.87
N ALA A 24 0.61 -0.31 12.56
CA ALA A 24 0.08 -1.48 11.87
C ALA A 24 0.63 -2.77 12.48
N ALA A 25 1.94 -2.81 12.77
CA ALA A 25 2.56 -3.97 13.39
C ALA A 25 2.00 -4.22 14.79
N LYS A 26 1.81 -3.17 15.59
CA LYS A 26 1.26 -3.30 16.95
C LYS A 26 -0.19 -3.77 16.93
N LEU A 27 -1.00 -3.23 16.03
CA LEU A 27 -2.40 -3.67 15.92
C LEU A 27 -2.49 -5.11 15.44
N GLY A 28 -1.65 -5.50 14.48
CA GLY A 28 -1.61 -6.87 14.01
C GLY A 28 -1.26 -7.83 15.13
N GLN A 29 -0.28 -7.49 15.96
CA GLN A 29 0.13 -8.31 17.08
C GLN A 29 -0.97 -8.36 18.15
N HIS A 30 -1.55 -7.22 18.50
CA HIS A 30 -2.54 -7.11 19.55
C HIS A 30 -3.82 -7.90 19.24
N TYR A 31 -4.28 -7.84 18.00
CA TYR A 31 -5.52 -8.49 17.57
C TYR A 31 -5.28 -9.83 16.86
N SER A 32 -4.05 -10.31 16.84
CA SER A 32 -3.68 -11.53 16.13
C SER A 32 -4.08 -11.47 14.65
N ALA A 33 -3.96 -10.29 14.06
CA ALA A 33 -4.29 -10.06 12.67
C ALA A 33 -3.04 -10.25 11.79
N HIS A 34 -3.28 -10.63 10.54
CA HIS A 34 -2.20 -10.70 9.56
C HIS A 34 -1.77 -9.29 9.19
N THR A 35 -0.47 -9.03 9.16
CA THR A 35 0.07 -7.70 8.88
C THR A 35 0.68 -7.67 7.48
N LEU A 36 0.26 -6.68 6.68
CA LEU A 36 0.83 -6.41 5.37
C LEU A 36 1.57 -5.08 5.42
N LEU A 37 2.88 -5.13 5.28
CA LEU A 37 3.71 -3.94 5.34
C LEU A 37 4.33 -3.66 3.98
N GLU A 38 4.47 -2.38 3.64
CA GLU A 38 5.25 -1.97 2.48
C GLU A 38 6.68 -2.45 2.65
N GLN A 39 7.26 -2.90 1.55
CA GLN A 39 8.66 -3.32 1.50
C GLN A 39 9.31 -2.64 0.30
N PRO A 40 9.53 -1.32 0.38
CA PRO A 40 10.06 -0.58 -0.77
C PRO A 40 11.44 -1.09 -1.20
N GLU A 41 12.23 -1.59 -0.28
CA GLU A 41 13.55 -2.15 -0.56
C GLU A 41 13.50 -3.39 -1.44
N SER A 42 12.35 -4.05 -1.55
CA SER A 42 12.20 -5.20 -2.44
C SER A 42 11.98 -4.81 -3.89
N ASN A 43 11.76 -3.51 -4.17
CA ASN A 43 11.57 -3.03 -5.53
C ASN A 43 12.94 -2.86 -6.20
N PRO A 44 13.26 -3.69 -7.22
CA PRO A 44 14.59 -3.66 -7.82
C PRO A 44 14.87 -2.40 -8.65
N PHE A 45 13.83 -1.62 -8.98
CA PHE A 45 13.97 -0.41 -9.79
C PHE A 45 14.08 0.86 -8.95
N LEU A 46 13.81 0.78 -7.65
CA LEU A 46 13.68 1.98 -6.82
C LEU A 46 14.97 2.80 -6.76
N GLU A 47 16.11 2.13 -6.58
CA GLU A 47 17.40 2.82 -6.52
C GLU A 47 17.73 3.52 -7.85
N ARG A 48 17.45 2.85 -8.96
CA ARG A 48 17.65 3.44 -10.29
C ARG A 48 16.70 4.61 -10.53
N PHE A 49 15.48 4.51 -10.00
CA PHE A 49 14.51 5.60 -10.10
C PHE A 49 15.03 6.86 -9.42
N TYR A 50 15.65 6.75 -8.26
CA TYR A 50 16.21 7.92 -7.58
C TYR A 50 17.34 8.57 -8.36
N ARG A 51 18.04 7.81 -9.18
CA ARG A 51 19.13 8.34 -10.01
C ARG A 51 18.64 8.89 -11.34
N ASP A 52 17.58 8.32 -11.91
CA ASP A 52 17.05 8.72 -13.22
C ASP A 52 15.54 8.48 -13.22
N GLN A 53 14.81 9.45 -12.69
CA GLN A 53 13.37 9.31 -12.46
C GLN A 53 12.60 9.07 -13.75
N ALA A 54 12.89 9.86 -14.80
CA ALA A 54 12.14 9.75 -16.05
C ALA A 54 12.24 8.36 -16.67
N ARG A 55 13.42 7.75 -16.59
CA ARG A 55 13.66 6.46 -17.21
C ARG A 55 13.04 5.29 -16.43
N TYR A 56 13.06 5.36 -15.11
CA TYR A 56 12.67 4.24 -14.28
C TYR A 56 11.34 4.44 -13.55
N ALA A 57 10.63 5.53 -13.81
CA ALA A 57 9.35 5.78 -13.13
C ALA A 57 8.32 4.69 -13.42
N LEU A 58 8.16 4.32 -14.69
CA LEU A 58 7.16 3.32 -15.06
C LEU A 58 7.45 1.93 -14.47
N PRO A 59 8.65 1.36 -14.64
CA PRO A 59 8.91 0.04 -14.05
C PRO A 59 8.83 0.06 -12.52
N THR A 60 9.28 1.15 -11.88
CA THR A 60 9.19 1.28 -10.43
C THR A 60 7.73 1.28 -9.98
N GLN A 61 6.89 2.07 -10.64
CA GLN A 61 5.48 2.20 -10.29
C GLN A 61 4.72 0.90 -10.55
N LEU A 62 5.01 0.23 -11.66
CA LEU A 62 4.36 -1.04 -11.99
C LEU A 62 4.76 -2.13 -11.02
N PHE A 63 6.02 -2.17 -10.58
CA PHE A 63 6.44 -3.16 -9.60
C PHE A 63 5.67 -2.98 -8.29
N PHE A 64 5.54 -1.75 -7.80
CA PHE A 64 4.77 -1.50 -6.59
C PHE A 64 3.31 -1.90 -6.77
N LEU A 65 2.71 -1.59 -7.92
CA LEU A 65 1.32 -1.95 -8.18
C LEU A 65 1.13 -3.46 -8.12
N PHE A 66 1.93 -4.23 -8.85
CA PHE A 66 1.82 -5.68 -8.87
C PHE A 66 2.06 -6.29 -7.49
N GLN A 67 3.06 -5.78 -6.76
CA GLN A 67 3.37 -6.25 -5.43
C GLN A 67 2.19 -6.04 -4.47
N ARG A 68 1.61 -4.84 -4.49
CA ARG A 68 0.49 -4.51 -3.62
C ARG A 68 -0.76 -5.31 -3.96
N VAL A 69 -1.06 -5.47 -5.24
CA VAL A 69 -2.21 -6.27 -5.66
C VAL A 69 -2.01 -7.73 -5.27
N GLN A 70 -0.81 -8.25 -5.41
CA GLN A 70 -0.50 -9.63 -5.01
C GLN A 70 -0.67 -9.81 -3.50
N GLN A 71 -0.14 -8.88 -2.70
CA GLN A 71 -0.30 -8.94 -1.25
C GLN A 71 -1.78 -8.90 -0.85
N LEU A 72 -2.56 -8.03 -1.47
CA LEU A 72 -3.99 -7.91 -1.17
C LEU A 72 -4.78 -9.11 -1.67
N GLY A 73 -4.33 -9.76 -2.74
CA GLY A 73 -4.95 -10.99 -3.22
C GLY A 73 -4.84 -12.13 -2.20
N GLU A 74 -3.76 -12.16 -1.44
CA GLU A 74 -3.60 -13.14 -0.36
C GLU A 74 -4.63 -12.91 0.74
N VAL A 75 -5.04 -11.68 0.97
CA VAL A 75 -6.08 -11.33 1.95
C VAL A 75 -7.40 -12.01 1.60
N THR A 76 -7.75 -12.03 0.32
CA THR A 76 -8.99 -12.68 -0.13
C THR A 76 -8.97 -14.17 0.21
N GLN A 77 -7.82 -14.82 0.07
CA GLN A 77 -7.67 -16.22 0.45
C GLN A 77 -7.73 -16.40 1.97
N LEU A 78 -7.10 -15.49 2.72
CA LEU A 78 -7.14 -15.54 4.18
C LEU A 78 -8.54 -15.34 4.72
N ASP A 79 -9.39 -14.61 4.00
CA ASP A 79 -10.78 -14.38 4.39
C ASP A 79 -11.53 -15.70 4.55
N LEU A 80 -11.16 -16.73 3.80
CA LEU A 80 -11.73 -18.07 3.95
C LEU A 80 -11.51 -18.61 5.37
N PHE A 81 -10.49 -18.16 6.05
CA PHE A 81 -10.16 -18.56 7.42
C PHE A 81 -10.58 -17.50 8.43
N ARG A 82 -11.32 -16.49 8.02
CA ARG A 82 -11.81 -15.40 8.85
C ARG A 82 -10.69 -14.65 9.57
N SER A 83 -9.52 -14.56 8.94
CA SER A 83 -8.41 -13.79 9.49
C SER A 83 -8.61 -12.31 9.22
N SER A 84 -8.25 -11.48 10.20
CA SER A 84 -8.22 -10.03 10.03
C SER A 84 -6.87 -9.61 9.47
N VAL A 85 -6.84 -8.46 8.79
CA VAL A 85 -5.64 -7.94 8.15
C VAL A 85 -5.46 -6.47 8.48
N VAL A 86 -4.24 -6.08 8.82
CA VAL A 86 -3.85 -4.68 9.01
C VAL A 86 -2.71 -4.37 8.04
N ALA A 87 -2.89 -3.36 7.20
CA ALA A 87 -1.90 -2.95 6.22
C ALA A 87 -1.46 -1.50 6.46
N ASP A 88 -0.21 -1.19 6.12
CA ASP A 88 0.30 0.18 6.22
C ASP A 88 0.33 0.90 4.86
N PHE A 89 -0.43 0.40 3.90
CA PHE A 89 -0.56 1.04 2.60
C PHE A 89 -2.00 0.96 2.11
N LEU A 90 -2.37 1.92 1.26
CA LEU A 90 -3.69 2.01 0.63
C LEU A 90 -3.51 1.95 -0.88
N LEU A 91 -4.08 0.91 -1.51
CA LEU A 91 -3.92 0.70 -2.95
C LEU A 91 -4.40 1.91 -3.77
N GLU A 92 -5.46 2.57 -3.32
CA GLU A 92 -6.05 3.72 -4.01
C GLU A 92 -5.10 4.91 -4.13
N LYS A 93 -4.02 4.95 -3.36
CA LYS A 93 -3.01 5.99 -3.48
C LYS A 93 -2.01 5.72 -4.59
N ASP A 94 -1.93 4.48 -5.08
CA ASP A 94 -0.97 4.12 -6.11
C ASP A 94 -1.13 4.98 -7.38
N PRO A 95 -2.35 5.19 -7.92
CA PRO A 95 -2.53 6.06 -9.07
C PRO A 95 -2.13 7.52 -8.82
N LEU A 96 -2.22 7.99 -7.58
CA LEU A 96 -1.81 9.36 -7.26
C LEU A 96 -0.31 9.55 -7.45
N PHE A 97 0.49 8.60 -6.98
CA PHE A 97 1.93 8.63 -7.19
C PHE A 97 2.29 8.48 -8.67
N ALA A 98 1.55 7.64 -9.38
CA ALA A 98 1.75 7.47 -10.82
C ALA A 98 1.56 8.79 -11.57
N ARG A 99 0.53 9.56 -11.23
CA ARG A 99 0.28 10.87 -11.85
C ARG A 99 1.41 11.86 -11.61
N LEU A 100 2.10 11.74 -10.47
CA LEU A 100 3.19 12.64 -10.13
C LEU A 100 4.50 12.28 -10.81
N THR A 101 4.68 11.02 -11.22
CA THR A 101 5.97 10.53 -11.67
C THR A 101 6.01 10.11 -13.14
N LEU A 102 4.88 9.75 -13.75
CA LEU A 102 4.85 9.18 -15.09
C LEU A 102 4.58 10.23 -16.16
N ALA A 103 5.19 10.06 -17.34
CA ALA A 103 4.85 10.85 -18.52
C ALA A 103 3.44 10.47 -19.00
N ASP A 104 2.84 11.33 -19.84
CA ASP A 104 1.44 11.18 -20.23
C ASP A 104 1.13 9.82 -20.87
N ASP A 105 1.99 9.35 -21.77
CA ASP A 105 1.77 8.06 -22.44
C ASP A 105 1.96 6.88 -21.46
N GLU A 106 2.95 7.01 -20.58
CA GLU A 106 3.18 6.01 -19.53
C GLU A 106 2.02 5.96 -18.54
N LEU A 107 1.49 7.13 -18.17
CA LEU A 107 0.37 7.20 -17.25
C LEU A 107 -0.86 6.52 -17.85
N LYS A 108 -1.13 6.70 -19.12
CA LYS A 108 -2.24 6.03 -19.80
C LYS A 108 -2.08 4.52 -19.75
N LEU A 109 -0.89 4.03 -20.02
CA LEU A 109 -0.61 2.60 -19.93
C LEU A 109 -0.80 2.09 -18.50
N TYR A 110 -0.28 2.82 -17.53
CA TYR A 110 -0.43 2.49 -16.13
C TYR A 110 -1.91 2.40 -15.73
N GLU A 111 -2.70 3.39 -16.14
CA GLU A 111 -4.12 3.43 -15.79
C GLU A 111 -4.90 2.25 -16.37
N GLN A 112 -4.55 1.80 -17.57
CA GLN A 112 -5.15 0.62 -18.16
C GLN A 112 -4.84 -0.63 -17.35
N ILE A 113 -3.60 -0.77 -16.93
CA ILE A 113 -3.16 -1.90 -16.11
C ILE A 113 -3.86 -1.85 -14.74
N PHE A 114 -3.90 -0.68 -14.13
CA PHE A 114 -4.54 -0.51 -12.83
C PHE A 114 -6.02 -0.89 -12.89
N ALA A 115 -6.73 -0.46 -13.94
CA ALA A 115 -8.15 -0.77 -14.09
C ALA A 115 -8.41 -2.27 -14.18
N GLN A 116 -7.47 -3.02 -14.75
CA GLN A 116 -7.61 -4.49 -14.85
C GLN A 116 -7.26 -5.21 -13.56
N LEU A 117 -6.31 -4.68 -12.80
CA LEU A 117 -5.87 -5.32 -11.57
C LEU A 117 -6.71 -4.94 -10.35
N ARG A 118 -7.29 -3.74 -10.35
CA ARG A 118 -8.02 -3.20 -9.19
C ARG A 118 -9.14 -4.13 -8.70
N PRO A 119 -9.97 -4.74 -9.58
CA PRO A 119 -11.05 -5.60 -9.11
C PRO A 119 -10.57 -6.87 -8.38
N GLN A 120 -9.29 -7.23 -8.52
CA GLN A 120 -8.73 -8.41 -7.85
C GLN A 120 -8.36 -8.15 -6.41
N ALA A 121 -8.41 -6.89 -5.96
CA ALA A 121 -8.02 -6.50 -4.61
C ALA A 121 -9.25 -6.09 -3.80
N PRO A 122 -9.30 -6.44 -2.50
CA PRO A 122 -10.41 -6.04 -1.64
C PRO A 122 -10.36 -4.56 -1.30
N LEU A 123 -11.51 -4.01 -0.92
CA LEU A 123 -11.60 -2.67 -0.38
C LEU A 123 -11.41 -2.72 1.13
N PRO A 124 -10.76 -1.73 1.75
CA PRO A 124 -10.64 -1.71 3.21
C PRO A 124 -11.98 -1.46 3.87
N ASP A 125 -12.16 -2.08 5.03
CA ASP A 125 -13.35 -1.84 5.86
C ASP A 125 -13.19 -0.56 6.67
N LEU A 126 -11.95 -0.21 7.01
CA LEU A 126 -11.65 0.96 7.81
C LEU A 126 -10.28 1.49 7.42
N VAL A 127 -10.18 2.81 7.30
CA VAL A 127 -8.90 3.49 7.09
C VAL A 127 -8.66 4.39 8.29
N ILE A 128 -7.54 4.18 8.97
CA ILE A 128 -7.11 5.01 10.10
C ILE A 128 -6.02 5.94 9.56
N TYR A 129 -6.27 7.25 9.63
CA TYR A 129 -5.32 8.24 9.15
C TYR A 129 -4.56 8.84 10.32
N LEU A 130 -3.24 8.69 10.31
CA LEU A 130 -2.38 9.28 11.31
C LEU A 130 -1.96 10.68 10.88
N GLN A 131 -2.06 11.63 11.80
CA GLN A 131 -1.59 12.99 11.59
C GLN A 131 -0.35 13.21 12.44
N ALA A 132 0.57 14.04 11.92
CA ALA A 132 1.75 14.45 12.68
C ALA A 132 2.05 15.90 12.37
N PRO A 133 2.56 16.67 13.35
CA PRO A 133 2.97 18.04 13.09
C PRO A 133 4.03 18.10 11.98
N PRO A 134 4.05 19.17 11.17
CA PRO A 134 4.99 19.27 10.05
C PRO A 134 6.46 19.10 10.45
N ASP A 135 6.83 19.55 11.64
CA ASP A 135 8.21 19.45 12.13
C ASP A 135 8.63 18.01 12.43
N THR A 136 7.69 17.10 12.70
CA THR A 136 8.01 15.68 12.90
C THR A 136 8.10 14.92 11.59
N LEU A 137 7.69 15.52 10.49
CA LEU A 137 7.68 14.89 9.16
C LEU A 137 8.92 15.22 8.34
N VAL A 138 9.76 16.12 8.84
CA VAL A 138 10.94 16.61 8.14
C VAL A 138 12.14 15.75 8.50
N GLU A 139 12.23 14.57 7.88
CA GLU A 139 13.43 13.75 8.06
C GLU A 139 13.70 12.90 6.84
#